data_9ee16f6e892673fdbc6218c942359c4b
#
_entry.id   9ee16f6e892673fdbc6218c942359c4b
#
_cell.length_a   1.000
_cell.length_b   1.000
_cell.length_c   1.000
_cell.angle_alpha   90.00
_cell.angle_beta   90.00
_cell.angle_gamma   90.00
#
_symmetry.space_group_name_H-M   'P 1'
#
loop_
_entity.id
_entity.type
_entity.pdbx_description
1 polymer ?
#
loop_
_entity_poly.entity_id
_entity_poly.type
_entity_poly.pdbx_seq_one_letter_code
_entity_poly.pdbx_strand_id
1 'polypeptide(L)'
;MKRLILTLLSTAAAVTLAAQPDSLDYRGDYYFSKRSQQESLPVRPHHTVMLGNSLTERGAWAEYFPEAHVINRGIGGDCVAGMAARLDSIVAGRPRAIFLMAGVNDLIFSTIAPEALLRQYERLLDRIAAESPATQVFI
;
A
#
# COMPACT_ATOMS: atom_id res chain seq x y z
N MET A 1 -61.22 -30.25 20.49
CA MET A 1 -60.49 -29.25 19.71
C MET A 1 -59.11 -29.05 20.40
N LYS A 2 -58.04 -29.64 19.84
CA LYS A 2 -56.66 -29.52 20.37
C LYS A 2 -56.02 -28.30 19.73
N ARG A 3 -55.66 -27.28 20.51
CA ARG A 3 -54.89 -26.11 20.05
C ARG A 3 -53.40 -26.48 19.95
N LEU A 4 -52.85 -26.47 18.75
CA LEU A 4 -51.43 -26.62 18.48
C LEU A 4 -50.75 -25.27 18.70
N ILE A 5 -49.92 -25.15 19.71
CA ILE A 5 -49.08 -23.96 19.95
C ILE A 5 -47.80 -24.18 19.19
N LEU A 6 -47.61 -23.43 18.12
CA LEU A 6 -46.39 -23.43 17.34
C LEU A 6 -45.44 -22.42 17.96
N THR A 7 -44.39 -22.91 18.68
CA THR A 7 -43.36 -22.07 19.26
C THR A 7 -42.29 -21.83 18.17
N LEU A 8 -42.22 -20.62 17.61
CA LEU A 8 -41.13 -20.20 16.74
C LEU A 8 -39.90 -19.89 17.61
N LEU A 9 -38.90 -20.78 17.58
CA LEU A 9 -37.58 -20.45 18.08
C LEU A 9 -36.89 -19.57 17.03
N SER A 10 -36.77 -18.28 17.29
CA SER A 10 -35.89 -17.39 16.52
C SER A 10 -34.44 -17.56 17.02
N THR A 11 -33.61 -18.28 16.29
CA THR A 11 -32.18 -18.28 16.50
C THR A 11 -31.60 -16.98 15.92
N ALA A 12 -31.35 -16.01 16.79
CA ALA A 12 -30.56 -14.84 16.43
C ALA A 12 -29.10 -15.29 16.24
N ALA A 13 -28.66 -15.42 15.00
CA ALA A 13 -27.25 -15.59 14.69
C ALA A 13 -26.54 -14.28 15.05
N ALA A 14 -25.78 -14.28 16.13
CA ALA A 14 -24.88 -13.18 16.46
C ALA A 14 -23.74 -13.16 15.42
N VAL A 15 -23.80 -12.22 14.50
CA VAL A 15 -22.67 -11.93 13.61
C VAL A 15 -21.63 -11.22 14.47
N THR A 16 -20.60 -11.94 14.90
CA THR A 16 -19.44 -11.33 15.52
C THR A 16 -18.67 -10.56 14.44
N LEU A 17 -18.83 -9.25 14.44
CA LEU A 17 -17.99 -8.37 13.63
C LEU A 17 -16.57 -8.47 14.19
N ALA A 18 -15.67 -9.11 13.45
CA ALA A 18 -14.26 -9.15 13.84
C ALA A 18 -13.73 -7.71 13.90
N ALA A 19 -13.07 -7.35 15.00
CA ALA A 19 -12.43 -6.05 15.12
C ALA A 19 -11.35 -5.91 14.03
N GLN A 20 -11.29 -4.74 13.42
CA GLN A 20 -10.23 -4.46 12.45
C GLN A 20 -8.87 -4.42 13.18
N PRO A 21 -7.79 -4.87 12.54
CA PRO A 21 -6.46 -4.84 13.15
C PRO A 21 -5.94 -3.40 13.32
N ASP A 22 -5.09 -3.19 14.33
CA ASP A 22 -4.46 -1.88 14.59
C ASP A 22 -3.50 -1.43 13.46
N SER A 23 -3.08 -2.37 12.62
CA SER A 23 -2.28 -2.10 11.43
C SER A 23 -2.65 -3.07 10.31
N LEU A 24 -2.56 -2.63 9.06
CA LEU A 24 -2.81 -3.49 7.92
C LEU A 24 -1.67 -4.51 7.76
N ASP A 25 -2.01 -5.79 7.71
CA ASP A 25 -1.06 -6.84 7.33
C ASP A 25 -0.99 -6.93 5.79
N TYR A 26 0.08 -6.35 5.23
CA TYR A 26 0.36 -6.36 3.79
C TYR A 26 1.08 -7.64 3.33
N ARG A 27 1.50 -8.53 4.24
CA ARG A 27 2.36 -9.68 4.00
C ARG A 27 1.60 -10.89 3.46
N GLY A 28 1.06 -10.77 2.25
CA GLY A 28 0.45 -11.86 1.50
C GLY A 28 1.31 -12.31 0.32
N ASP A 29 1.01 -13.49 -0.24
CA ASP A 29 1.73 -14.07 -1.38
C ASP A 29 1.78 -13.12 -2.58
N TYR A 30 0.70 -12.38 -2.82
CA TYR A 30 0.66 -11.38 -3.88
C TYR A 30 1.69 -10.29 -3.69
N TYR A 31 1.76 -9.72 -2.48
CA TYR A 31 2.74 -8.68 -2.15
C TYR A 31 4.18 -9.19 -2.35
N PHE A 32 4.51 -10.35 -1.81
CA PHE A 32 5.86 -10.90 -1.92
C PHE A 32 6.24 -11.24 -3.36
N SER A 33 5.32 -11.79 -4.14
CA SER A 33 5.53 -12.08 -5.56
C SER A 33 5.80 -10.80 -6.36
N LYS A 34 4.97 -9.76 -6.17
CA LYS A 34 5.13 -8.46 -6.84
C LYS A 34 6.40 -7.74 -6.40
N ARG A 35 6.70 -7.75 -5.11
CA ARG A 35 7.94 -7.20 -4.56
C ARG A 35 9.16 -7.85 -5.19
N SER A 36 9.23 -9.18 -5.19
CA SER A 36 10.35 -9.93 -5.80
C SER A 36 10.53 -9.61 -7.28
N GLN A 37 9.42 -9.54 -8.04
CA GLN A 37 9.46 -9.13 -9.45
C GLN A 37 10.03 -7.71 -9.60
N GLN A 38 9.56 -6.76 -8.78
CA GLN A 38 10.01 -5.37 -8.85
C GLN A 38 11.47 -5.19 -8.44
N GLU A 39 11.93 -5.94 -7.42
CA GLU A 39 13.33 -5.93 -6.96
C GLU A 39 14.29 -6.49 -8.01
N SER A 40 13.84 -7.39 -8.88
CA SER A 40 14.65 -7.89 -10.00
C SER A 40 14.85 -6.87 -11.13
N LEU A 41 14.07 -5.78 -11.13
CA LEU A 41 14.09 -4.74 -12.15
C LEU A 41 14.75 -3.47 -11.60
N PRO A 42 15.97 -3.12 -12.00
CA PRO A 42 16.74 -2.04 -11.38
C PRO A 42 16.11 -0.67 -11.62
N VAL A 43 16.03 0.12 -10.55
CA VAL A 43 15.77 1.55 -10.63
C VAL A 43 17.07 2.27 -11.07
N ARG A 44 16.93 3.37 -11.82
CA ARG A 44 18.06 4.14 -12.35
C ARG A 44 17.84 5.63 -12.13
N PRO A 45 18.91 6.47 -12.14
CA PRO A 45 18.79 7.90 -11.86
C PRO A 45 17.87 8.72 -12.79
N HIS A 46 17.65 8.25 -14.00
CA HIS A 46 16.75 8.93 -14.96
C HIS A 46 15.27 8.52 -14.79
N HIS A 47 14.98 7.50 -13.97
CA HIS A 47 13.61 7.04 -13.80
C HIS A 47 12.78 8.00 -12.95
N THR A 48 11.50 8.08 -13.30
CA THR A 48 10.43 8.57 -12.45
C THR A 48 9.66 7.38 -11.91
N VAL A 49 9.61 7.24 -10.59
CA VAL A 49 8.98 6.10 -9.91
C VAL A 49 7.57 6.45 -9.48
N MET A 50 6.58 5.66 -9.87
CA MET A 50 5.23 5.71 -9.32
C MET A 50 5.15 4.69 -8.18
N LEU A 51 5.28 5.14 -6.93
CA LEU A 51 5.24 4.31 -5.72
C LEU A 51 3.86 4.39 -5.07
N GLY A 52 3.19 3.25 -4.89
CA GLY A 52 1.86 3.26 -4.30
C GLY A 52 1.18 1.89 -4.23
N ASN A 53 -0.12 1.93 -4.04
CA ASN A 53 -0.99 0.77 -3.89
C ASN A 53 -1.60 0.30 -5.24
N SER A 54 -2.81 -0.31 -5.20
CA SER A 54 -3.51 -0.81 -6.39
C SER A 54 -3.86 0.27 -7.41
N LEU A 55 -4.13 1.49 -6.98
CA LEU A 55 -4.42 2.60 -7.90
C LEU A 55 -3.18 2.94 -8.72
N THR A 56 -2.02 2.98 -8.09
CA THR A 56 -0.74 3.14 -8.77
C THR A 56 -0.43 1.93 -9.66
N GLU A 57 -0.64 0.71 -9.17
CA GLU A 57 -0.34 -0.51 -9.91
C GLU A 57 -1.09 -0.60 -11.25
N ARG A 58 -2.37 -0.19 -11.27
CA ARG A 58 -3.24 -0.28 -12.44
C ARG A 58 -2.99 0.80 -13.50
N GLY A 59 -2.19 1.82 -13.20
CA GLY A 59 -1.90 2.89 -14.14
C GLY A 59 -0.94 2.45 -15.25
N ALA A 60 -1.27 2.78 -16.49
CA ALA A 60 -0.41 2.58 -17.66
C ALA A 60 0.59 3.76 -17.80
N TRP A 61 1.33 4.04 -16.72
CA TRP A 61 2.13 5.25 -16.56
C TRP A 61 3.14 5.49 -17.68
N ALA A 62 3.79 4.43 -18.16
CA ALA A 62 4.75 4.54 -19.28
C ALA A 62 4.09 4.93 -20.60
N GLU A 63 2.82 4.55 -20.79
CA GLU A 63 2.04 4.93 -21.98
C GLU A 63 1.54 6.38 -21.88
N TYR A 64 1.14 6.81 -20.66
CA TYR A 64 0.71 8.19 -20.43
C TYR A 64 1.85 9.20 -20.51
N PHE A 65 3.08 8.78 -20.15
CA PHE A 65 4.25 9.64 -20.05
C PHE A 65 5.49 9.00 -20.70
N PRO A 66 5.48 8.74 -22.01
CA PRO A 66 6.54 7.95 -22.67
C PRO A 66 7.94 8.56 -22.55
N GLU A 67 8.03 9.89 -22.54
CA GLU A 67 9.31 10.61 -22.44
C GLU A 67 9.85 10.74 -21.01
N ALA A 68 9.05 10.39 -20.00
CA ALA A 68 9.42 10.61 -18.59
C ALA A 68 10.13 9.41 -17.94
N HIS A 69 10.40 8.35 -18.69
CA HIS A 69 11.02 7.12 -18.19
C HIS A 69 10.35 6.61 -16.91
N VAL A 70 9.00 6.59 -16.92
CA VAL A 70 8.21 6.22 -15.75
C VAL A 70 8.25 4.71 -15.54
N ILE A 71 8.50 4.31 -14.29
CA ILE A 71 8.38 2.90 -13.86
C ILE A 71 7.32 2.77 -12.79
N ASN A 72 6.50 1.73 -12.92
CA ASN A 72 5.44 1.43 -11.99
C ASN A 72 5.96 0.58 -10.82
N ARG A 73 5.82 1.10 -9.60
CA ARG A 73 6.12 0.43 -8.33
C ARG A 73 4.88 0.38 -7.44
N GLY A 74 3.70 0.30 -8.03
CA GLY A 74 2.45 0.00 -7.33
C GLY A 74 2.34 -1.48 -6.98
N ILE A 75 1.72 -1.79 -5.83
CA ILE A 75 1.32 -3.15 -5.42
C ILE A 75 -0.09 -3.10 -4.83
N GLY A 76 -0.99 -3.96 -5.34
CA GLY A 76 -2.37 -4.05 -4.84
C GLY A 76 -2.42 -4.41 -3.36
N GLY A 77 -3.24 -3.69 -2.60
CA GLY A 77 -3.37 -3.89 -1.16
C GLY A 77 -2.26 -3.29 -0.31
N ASP A 78 -1.24 -2.67 -0.91
CA ASP A 78 -0.09 -2.14 -0.16
C ASP A 78 -0.47 -0.96 0.74
N CYS A 79 0.28 -0.80 1.81
CA CYS A 79 0.14 0.23 2.84
C CYS A 79 1.47 0.97 3.06
N VAL A 80 1.47 1.99 3.90
CA VAL A 80 2.69 2.77 4.19
C VAL A 80 3.83 1.88 4.71
N ALA A 81 3.52 0.94 5.62
CA ALA A 81 4.50 0.00 6.16
C ALA A 81 5.05 -0.95 5.07
N GLY A 82 4.20 -1.41 4.15
CA GLY A 82 4.60 -2.27 3.04
C GLY A 82 5.52 -1.53 2.05
N MET A 83 5.20 -0.28 1.73
CA MET A 83 6.07 0.57 0.90
C MET A 83 7.41 0.82 1.55
N ALA A 84 7.44 1.07 2.87
CA ALA A 84 8.69 1.23 3.63
C ALA A 84 9.55 -0.04 3.61
N ALA A 85 8.93 -1.22 3.66
CA ALA A 85 9.63 -2.50 3.65
C ALA A 85 10.30 -2.85 2.30
N ARG A 86 9.90 -2.21 1.21
CA ARG A 86 10.48 -2.42 -0.15
C ARG A 86 11.17 -1.18 -0.72
N LEU A 87 11.41 -0.17 0.12
CA LEU A 87 11.99 1.10 -0.30
C LEU A 87 13.44 0.95 -0.76
N ASP A 88 14.22 0.05 -0.16
CA ASP A 88 15.67 -0.10 -0.40
C ASP A 88 16.01 -0.26 -1.88
N SER A 89 15.29 -1.12 -2.60
CA SER A 89 15.49 -1.35 -4.04
C SER A 89 15.16 -0.13 -4.91
N ILE A 90 14.37 0.80 -4.39
CA ILE A 90 13.97 2.04 -5.08
C ILE A 90 15.02 3.12 -4.87
N VAL A 91 15.35 3.41 -3.60
CA VAL A 91 16.28 4.51 -3.26
C VAL A 91 17.73 4.19 -3.65
N ALA A 92 18.12 2.91 -3.65
CA ALA A 92 19.44 2.48 -4.15
C ALA A 92 19.70 2.91 -5.61
N GLY A 93 18.62 3.01 -6.41
CA GLY A 93 18.69 3.47 -7.80
C GLY A 93 18.79 4.98 -7.97
N ARG A 94 18.60 5.74 -6.90
CA ARG A 94 18.63 7.23 -6.87
C ARG A 94 17.78 7.83 -7.98
N PRO A 95 16.47 7.52 -8.07
CA PRO A 95 15.62 7.99 -9.15
C PRO A 95 15.52 9.52 -9.16
N ARG A 96 15.23 10.08 -10.34
CA ARG A 96 15.01 11.52 -10.49
C ARG A 96 13.84 12.01 -9.64
N ALA A 97 12.74 11.23 -9.62
CA ALA A 97 11.54 11.58 -8.89
C ALA A 97 10.81 10.34 -8.39
N ILE A 98 10.10 10.50 -7.27
CA ILE A 98 9.12 9.54 -6.74
C ILE A 98 7.79 10.25 -6.59
N PHE A 99 6.73 9.74 -7.23
CA PHE A 99 5.34 10.08 -6.97
C PHE A 99 4.78 9.05 -6.00
N LEU A 100 4.45 9.49 -4.80
CA LEU A 100 4.03 8.63 -3.69
C LEU A 100 2.54 8.75 -3.43
N MET A 101 1.81 7.64 -3.51
CA MET A 101 0.41 7.56 -3.13
C MET A 101 0.19 6.43 -2.12
N ALA A 102 -0.03 6.78 -0.84
CA ALA A 102 -0.12 5.85 0.28
C ALA A 102 -1.14 6.30 1.32
N GLY A 103 -1.51 5.41 2.25
CA GLY A 103 -2.33 5.71 3.43
C GLY A 103 -3.80 5.33 3.30
N VAL A 104 -4.37 5.28 2.11
CA VAL A 104 -5.81 4.98 1.94
C VAL A 104 -6.16 3.57 2.44
N ASN A 105 -5.33 2.56 2.15
CA ASN A 105 -5.58 1.20 2.63
C ASN A 105 -5.41 1.09 4.14
N ASP A 106 -4.44 1.81 4.70
CA ASP A 106 -4.23 1.88 6.15
C ASP A 106 -5.49 2.39 6.86
N LEU A 107 -6.11 3.46 6.34
CA LEU A 107 -7.31 4.07 6.93
C LEU A 107 -8.58 3.23 6.72
N ILE A 108 -8.70 2.50 5.60
CA ILE A 108 -9.91 1.73 5.28
C ILE A 108 -9.91 0.35 5.95
N PHE A 109 -8.75 -0.32 5.99
CA PHE A 109 -8.65 -1.73 6.38
C PHE A 109 -7.97 -1.98 7.73
N SER A 110 -7.68 -0.92 8.50
CA SER A 110 -7.19 -1.04 9.88
C SER A 110 -7.83 0.00 10.78
N THR A 111 -7.57 -0.11 12.09
CA THR A 111 -7.97 0.87 13.11
C THR A 111 -6.82 1.80 13.50
N ILE A 112 -5.81 1.93 12.64
CA ILE A 112 -4.65 2.79 12.92
C ILE A 112 -5.09 4.23 13.19
N ALA A 113 -4.62 4.81 14.30
CA ALA A 113 -4.86 6.21 14.58
C ALA A 113 -4.18 7.11 13.51
N PRO A 114 -4.85 8.17 13.03
CA PRO A 114 -4.28 9.07 12.00
C PRO A 114 -2.89 9.60 12.35
N GLU A 115 -2.65 9.90 13.62
CA GLU A 115 -1.35 10.38 14.09
C GLU A 115 -0.25 9.30 14.02
N ALA A 116 -0.62 8.04 14.21
CA ALA A 116 0.29 6.91 14.08
C ALA A 116 0.63 6.67 12.60
N LEU A 117 -0.36 6.76 11.71
CA LEU A 117 -0.16 6.69 10.27
C LEU A 117 0.71 7.83 9.76
N LEU A 118 0.45 9.06 10.22
CA LEU A 118 1.27 10.23 9.86
C LEU A 118 2.75 10.01 10.23
N ARG A 119 3.01 9.51 11.45
CA ARG A 119 4.40 9.18 11.86
C ARG A 119 5.05 8.08 11.00
N GLN A 120 4.27 7.11 10.48
CA GLN A 120 4.81 6.13 9.54
C GLN A 120 5.15 6.77 8.19
N TYR A 121 4.29 7.66 7.74
CA TYR A 121 4.48 8.39 6.49
C TYR A 121 5.70 9.32 6.56
N GLU A 122 5.85 10.07 7.65
CA GLU A 122 7.02 10.92 7.91
C GLU A 122 8.32 10.11 7.87
N ARG A 123 8.37 8.96 8.56
CA ARG A 123 9.55 8.07 8.53
C ARG A 123 9.87 7.55 7.12
N LEU A 124 8.85 7.29 6.30
CA LEU A 124 9.05 6.88 4.91
C LEU A 124 9.70 8.02 4.10
N LEU A 125 9.21 9.25 4.27
CA LEU A 125 9.78 10.44 3.62
C LEU A 125 11.20 10.74 4.09
N ASP A 126 11.44 10.67 5.39
CA ASP A 126 12.77 10.88 5.99
C ASP A 126 13.80 9.88 5.44
N ARG A 127 13.40 8.61 5.28
CA ARG A 127 14.25 7.60 4.66
C ARG A 127 14.58 7.94 3.20
N ILE A 128 13.60 8.36 2.42
CA ILE A 128 13.85 8.77 1.02
C ILE A 128 14.84 9.96 0.99
N ALA A 129 14.62 10.96 1.84
CA ALA A 129 15.48 12.13 1.92
C ALA A 129 16.92 11.79 2.35
N ALA A 130 17.09 10.86 3.29
CA ALA A 130 18.40 10.44 3.79
C ALA A 130 19.16 9.55 2.78
N GLU A 131 18.46 8.58 2.18
CA GLU A 131 19.08 7.54 1.34
C GLU A 131 19.20 7.97 -0.15
N SER A 132 18.37 8.93 -0.59
CA SER A 132 18.37 9.45 -1.97
C SER A 132 18.10 10.97 -2.00
N PRO A 133 19.01 11.79 -1.45
CA PRO A 133 18.74 13.22 -1.21
C PRO A 133 18.54 14.07 -2.47
N ALA A 134 18.93 13.58 -3.64
CA ALA A 134 18.70 14.26 -4.91
C ALA A 134 17.34 13.92 -5.56
N THR A 135 16.61 12.94 -5.01
CA THR A 135 15.30 12.52 -5.52
C THR A 135 14.22 13.53 -5.13
N GLN A 136 13.50 14.03 -6.12
CA GLN A 136 12.31 14.85 -5.87
C GLN A 136 11.14 13.94 -5.44
N VAL A 137 10.41 14.31 -4.39
CA VAL A 137 9.25 13.57 -3.89
C VAL A 137 7.99 14.39 -4.06
N PHE A 138 6.98 13.80 -4.68
CA PHE A 138 5.64 14.35 -4.86
C PHE A 138 4.63 13.43 -4.16
N ILE A 139 3.66 14.02 -3.41
CA ILE A 139 2.64 13.33 -2.62
C ILE A 139 1.25 13.67 -3.16
#